data_edce704e8484c90e73d9c541b7e3ca22
#
_entry.id   edce704e8484c90e73d9c541b7e3ca22
#
_cell.length_a   1.000
_cell.length_b   1.000
_cell.length_c   1.000
_cell.angle_alpha   90.00
_cell.angle_beta   90.00
_cell.angle_gamma   90.00
#
_symmetry.space_group_name_H-M   'P 1'
#
loop_
_entity.id
_entity.type
_entity.pdbx_description
1 polymer ?
#
loop_
_entity_poly.entity_id
_entity_poly.type
_entity_poly.pdbx_seq_one_letter_code
_entity_poly.pdbx_strand_id
1 'polypeptide(L)'
;GHLFPEKVQVTPEKTYGNSRFDLYVCSEKRKAFIEVKGVTLESDNIARFPDAPTERGVKHLKELIHCMQEGYEAYLLLVIQMKGVDRFEPNWETHREFGETLQEAKKAGVHILAYDCLVEPDRMEIQDPVPVCLASDWK
;
A
#
# COMPACT_ATOMS: atom_id res chain seq x y z
N GLY A 1 -0.54 16.29 -6.06
CA GLY A 1 -0.09 15.31 -5.19
C GLY A 1 1.40 15.21 -4.95
N HIS A 2 1.70 14.74 -3.79
CA HIS A 2 3.10 14.61 -3.37
C HIS A 2 3.85 13.51 -4.11
N LEU A 3 3.13 12.51 -4.64
CA LEU A 3 3.75 11.40 -5.34
C LEU A 3 4.18 11.77 -6.76
N PHE A 4 3.52 12.76 -7.35
CA PHE A 4 3.76 13.15 -8.73
C PHE A 4 3.98 14.66 -8.80
N PRO A 5 5.16 15.13 -9.22
CA PRO A 5 5.42 16.56 -9.35
C PRO A 5 4.74 17.19 -10.56
N GLU A 6 4.41 16.36 -11.56
CA GLU A 6 3.76 16.84 -12.77
C GLU A 6 2.23 16.88 -12.61
N LYS A 7 1.56 17.57 -13.52
CA LYS A 7 0.12 17.62 -13.55
C LYS A 7 -0.43 16.27 -13.99
N VAL A 8 -1.31 15.67 -13.20
CA VAL A 8 -1.83 14.34 -13.46
C VAL A 8 -3.34 14.34 -13.45
N GLN A 9 -3.91 13.36 -14.14
CA GLN A 9 -5.33 13.07 -14.13
C GLN A 9 -5.55 11.84 -13.25
N VAL A 10 -6.48 11.91 -12.32
CA VAL A 10 -6.77 10.84 -11.37
C VAL A 10 -8.15 10.26 -11.67
N THR A 11 -8.23 8.95 -11.85
CA THR A 11 -9.47 8.23 -12.06
C THR A 11 -9.68 7.27 -10.88
N PRO A 12 -10.76 7.42 -10.10
CA PRO A 12 -11.02 6.47 -9.02
C PRO A 12 -11.59 5.17 -9.55
N GLU A 13 -11.34 4.09 -8.82
CA GLU A 13 -11.94 2.78 -9.05
C GLU A 13 -11.73 2.24 -10.46
N LYS A 14 -10.50 2.23 -10.92
CA LYS A 14 -10.15 1.73 -12.24
C LYS A 14 -9.91 0.22 -12.22
N THR A 15 -10.57 -0.50 -13.14
CA THR A 15 -10.37 -1.95 -13.29
C THR A 15 -9.13 -2.23 -14.12
N TYR A 16 -8.33 -3.20 -13.67
CA TYR A 16 -7.22 -3.76 -14.43
C TYR A 16 -7.20 -5.26 -14.20
N GLY A 17 -7.28 -6.04 -15.27
CA GLY A 17 -7.37 -7.49 -15.15
C GLY A 17 -8.60 -7.89 -14.35
N ASN A 18 -8.40 -8.68 -13.30
CA ASN A 18 -9.46 -9.15 -12.40
C ASN A 18 -9.57 -8.31 -11.13
N SER A 19 -8.90 -7.17 -11.07
CA SER A 19 -8.90 -6.31 -9.89
C SER A 19 -9.39 -4.93 -10.21
N ARG A 20 -10.04 -4.31 -9.24
CA ARG A 20 -10.42 -2.91 -9.32
C ARG A 20 -9.54 -2.16 -8.32
N PHE A 21 -8.68 -1.29 -8.83
CA PHE A 21 -7.79 -0.51 -7.99
C PHE A 21 -8.44 0.81 -7.59
N ASP A 22 -8.04 1.32 -6.43
CA ASP A 22 -8.65 2.51 -5.88
C ASP A 22 -8.42 3.75 -6.73
N LEU A 23 -7.22 3.88 -7.30
CA LEU A 23 -6.89 5.04 -8.10
C LEU A 23 -6.07 4.64 -9.33
N TYR A 24 -6.31 5.36 -10.41
CA TYR A 24 -5.47 5.33 -11.60
C TYR A 24 -5.01 6.76 -11.87
N VAL A 25 -3.70 6.95 -12.00
CA VAL A 25 -3.10 8.27 -12.21
C VAL A 25 -2.41 8.28 -13.56
N CYS A 26 -2.70 9.29 -14.36
CA CYS A 26 -2.18 9.39 -15.72
C CYS A 26 -1.66 10.80 -15.99
N SER A 27 -0.47 10.87 -16.57
CA SER A 27 0.09 12.10 -17.12
C SER A 27 0.62 11.77 -18.51
N GLU A 28 1.21 12.74 -19.21
CA GLU A 28 1.83 12.48 -20.50
C GLU A 28 2.99 11.49 -20.41
N LYS A 29 3.65 11.43 -19.25
CA LYS A 29 4.85 10.64 -19.04
C LYS A 29 4.63 9.38 -18.22
N ARG A 30 3.55 9.34 -17.42
CA ARG A 30 3.39 8.28 -16.42
C ARG A 30 1.96 7.77 -16.38
N LYS A 31 1.85 6.47 -16.14
CA LYS A 31 0.56 5.79 -15.88
C LYS A 31 0.76 4.89 -14.68
N ALA A 32 -0.05 5.07 -13.65
CA ALA A 32 0.14 4.36 -12.39
C ALA A 32 -1.18 3.88 -11.81
N PHE A 33 -1.17 2.67 -11.26
CA PHE A 33 -2.26 2.15 -10.46
C PHE A 33 -1.88 2.25 -8.98
N ILE A 34 -2.83 2.66 -8.16
CA ILE A 34 -2.62 2.82 -6.72
C ILE A 34 -3.71 2.07 -5.98
N GLU A 35 -3.28 1.18 -5.10
CA GLU A 35 -4.17 0.49 -4.17
C GLU A 35 -3.94 1.05 -2.78
N VAL A 36 -5.04 1.37 -2.08
CA VAL A 36 -4.98 1.96 -0.74
C VAL A 36 -5.49 0.93 0.26
N LYS A 37 -4.75 0.74 1.34
CA LYS A 37 -5.17 -0.13 2.44
C LYS A 37 -5.11 0.64 3.75
N GLY A 38 -6.23 0.67 4.47
CA GLY A 38 -6.26 1.25 5.81
C GLY A 38 -5.63 0.30 6.82
N VAL A 39 -4.78 0.82 7.68
CA VAL A 39 -4.09 0.04 8.72
C VAL A 39 -4.53 0.55 10.07
N THR A 40 -5.15 -0.32 10.86
CA THR A 40 -5.67 0.02 12.18
C THR A 40 -5.07 -0.82 13.31
N LEU A 41 -4.36 -1.90 12.97
CA LEU A 41 -3.76 -2.78 13.97
C LEU A 41 -2.40 -2.27 14.37
N GLU A 42 -2.17 -2.13 15.67
CA GLU A 42 -0.90 -1.68 16.22
C GLU A 42 -0.60 -2.45 17.50
N SER A 43 0.67 -2.74 17.72
CA SER A 43 1.17 -3.38 18.92
C SER A 43 2.63 -2.97 19.08
N ASP A 44 3.00 -2.49 20.26
CA ASP A 44 4.37 -2.06 20.59
C ASP A 44 4.89 -1.01 19.60
N ASN A 45 4.01 -0.09 19.20
CA ASN A 45 4.32 0.99 18.24
C ASN A 45 4.65 0.48 16.83
N ILE A 46 4.24 -0.75 16.51
CA ILE A 46 4.40 -1.31 15.17
C ILE A 46 3.02 -1.49 14.56
N ALA A 47 2.80 -0.83 13.42
CA ALA A 47 1.56 -1.00 12.66
C ALA A 47 1.70 -2.23 11.78
N ARG A 48 0.66 -3.06 11.72
CA ARG A 48 0.66 -4.30 10.95
C ARG A 48 -0.60 -4.45 10.13
N PHE A 49 -0.46 -5.14 9.00
CA PHE A 49 -1.56 -5.49 8.12
C PHE A 49 -1.27 -6.85 7.51
N PRO A 50 -2.24 -7.71 7.30
CA PRO A 50 -3.67 -7.53 7.62
C PRO A 50 -3.99 -7.91 9.07
N ASP A 51 -5.17 -7.52 9.54
CA ASP A 51 -5.66 -7.91 10.85
C ASP A 51 -6.34 -9.28 10.82
N ALA A 52 -6.69 -9.76 9.62
CA ALA A 52 -7.22 -11.11 9.36
C ALA A 52 -6.73 -11.55 7.99
N PRO A 53 -6.70 -12.86 7.70
CA PRO A 53 -6.25 -13.33 6.38
C PRO A 53 -7.06 -12.66 5.26
N THR A 54 -6.37 -12.27 4.18
CA THR A 54 -6.97 -11.54 3.07
C THR A 54 -6.49 -12.07 1.73
N GLU A 55 -7.24 -12.98 1.14
CA GLU A 55 -6.93 -13.46 -0.21
C GLU A 55 -7.07 -12.34 -1.24
N ARG A 56 -8.01 -11.42 -1.01
CA ARG A 56 -8.20 -10.26 -1.86
C ARG A 56 -6.99 -9.36 -1.86
N GLY A 57 -6.35 -9.16 -0.69
CA GLY A 57 -5.15 -8.37 -0.59
C GLY A 57 -3.98 -8.98 -1.37
N VAL A 58 -3.83 -10.30 -1.28
CA VAL A 58 -2.81 -11.02 -2.05
C VAL A 58 -3.07 -10.87 -3.56
N LYS A 59 -4.33 -11.03 -3.97
CA LYS A 59 -4.72 -10.87 -5.37
C LYS A 59 -4.38 -9.47 -5.88
N HIS A 60 -4.69 -8.43 -5.12
CA HIS A 60 -4.40 -7.05 -5.50
C HIS A 60 -2.90 -6.83 -5.68
N LEU A 61 -2.09 -7.39 -4.78
CA LEU A 61 -0.64 -7.27 -4.88
C LEU A 61 -0.10 -7.95 -6.13
N LYS A 62 -0.62 -9.14 -6.46
CA LYS A 62 -0.21 -9.85 -7.67
C LYS A 62 -0.57 -9.09 -8.93
N GLU A 63 -1.74 -8.44 -8.93
CA GLU A 63 -2.14 -7.60 -10.06
C GLU A 63 -1.27 -6.35 -10.18
N LEU A 64 -0.85 -5.77 -9.06
CA LEU A 64 0.10 -4.64 -9.09
C LEU A 64 1.44 -5.07 -9.69
N ILE A 65 1.92 -6.26 -9.33
CA ILE A 65 3.13 -6.82 -9.94
C ILE A 65 2.95 -6.95 -11.45
N HIS A 66 1.80 -7.47 -11.88
CA HIS A 66 1.49 -7.63 -13.29
C HIS A 66 1.47 -6.29 -14.02
N CYS A 67 0.91 -5.24 -13.41
CA CYS A 67 0.93 -3.90 -13.96
C CYS A 67 2.35 -3.44 -14.27
N MET A 68 3.29 -3.68 -13.34
CA MET A 68 4.69 -3.32 -13.54
C MET A 68 5.28 -4.03 -14.77
N GLN A 69 4.92 -5.30 -14.95
CA GLN A 69 5.41 -6.08 -16.10
C GLN A 69 4.89 -5.53 -17.42
N GLU A 70 3.75 -4.86 -17.39
CA GLU A 70 3.13 -4.29 -18.59
C GLU A 70 3.45 -2.81 -18.79
N GLY A 71 4.37 -2.26 -18.03
CA GLY A 71 4.86 -0.90 -18.24
C GLY A 71 4.15 0.17 -17.43
N TYR A 72 3.23 -0.19 -16.55
CA TYR A 72 2.61 0.76 -15.63
C TYR A 72 3.47 0.91 -14.38
N GLU A 73 3.34 2.02 -13.69
CA GLU A 73 3.82 2.12 -12.31
C GLU A 73 2.74 1.57 -11.39
N ALA A 74 3.15 1.07 -10.25
CA ALA A 74 2.21 0.50 -9.30
C ALA A 74 2.61 0.91 -7.88
N TYR A 75 1.60 1.27 -7.08
CA TYR A 75 1.79 1.75 -5.72
C TYR A 75 0.82 1.03 -4.79
N LEU A 76 1.33 0.59 -3.65
CA LEU A 76 0.52 0.21 -2.52
C LEU A 76 0.69 1.28 -1.46
N LEU A 77 -0.39 1.94 -1.10
CA LEU A 77 -0.39 3.01 -0.11
C LEU A 77 -1.05 2.50 1.17
N LEU A 78 -0.26 2.39 2.23
CA LEU A 78 -0.73 1.94 3.53
C LEU A 78 -1.01 3.19 4.37
N VAL A 79 -2.28 3.39 4.69
CA VAL A 79 -2.74 4.55 5.45
C VAL A 79 -2.94 4.11 6.90
N ILE A 80 -1.97 4.43 7.74
CA ILE A 80 -1.96 4.05 9.15
C ILE A 80 -2.79 5.07 9.91
N GLN A 81 -3.93 4.61 10.44
CA GLN A 81 -4.94 5.49 11.02
C GLN A 81 -4.63 5.86 12.48
N MET A 82 -3.37 6.26 12.72
CA MET A 82 -2.90 6.69 14.03
C MET A 82 -1.54 7.38 13.88
N LYS A 83 -1.09 8.06 14.93
CA LYS A 83 0.25 8.66 14.98
C LYS A 83 1.11 7.90 15.96
N GLY A 84 2.41 8.06 15.86
CA GLY A 84 3.36 7.59 16.87
C GLY A 84 3.89 6.19 16.66
N VAL A 85 3.58 5.54 15.53
CA VAL A 85 4.15 4.23 15.26
C VAL A 85 5.58 4.38 14.75
N ASP A 86 6.41 3.39 15.08
CA ASP A 86 7.82 3.39 14.68
C ASP A 86 8.00 2.91 13.25
N ARG A 87 7.18 1.95 12.83
CA ARG A 87 7.28 1.37 11.49
C ARG A 87 6.04 0.55 11.17
N PHE A 88 5.93 0.19 9.89
CA PHE A 88 4.94 -0.79 9.41
C PHE A 88 5.64 -2.11 9.14
N GLU A 89 4.98 -3.22 9.51
CA GLU A 89 5.41 -4.58 9.14
C GLU A 89 4.21 -5.38 8.64
N PRO A 90 4.44 -6.32 7.70
CA PRO A 90 3.40 -7.30 7.41
C PRO A 90 3.06 -8.12 8.65
N ASN A 91 1.81 -8.50 8.79
CA ASN A 91 1.39 -9.35 9.89
C ASN A 91 1.67 -10.81 9.54
N TRP A 92 2.93 -11.22 9.72
CA TRP A 92 3.41 -12.54 9.32
C TRP A 92 2.65 -13.68 9.99
N GLU A 93 2.26 -13.49 11.25
CA GLU A 93 1.55 -14.52 11.99
C GLU A 93 0.14 -14.73 11.46
N THR A 94 -0.51 -13.67 11.05
CA THR A 94 -1.89 -13.71 10.58
C THR A 94 -1.99 -14.22 9.15
N HIS A 95 -1.11 -13.77 8.26
CA HIS A 95 -1.18 -14.16 6.86
C HIS A 95 0.20 -14.07 6.21
N ARG A 96 0.94 -15.17 6.31
CA ARG A 96 2.30 -15.23 5.81
C ARG A 96 2.38 -14.97 4.31
N GLU A 97 1.43 -15.49 3.54
CA GLU A 97 1.41 -15.30 2.09
C GLU A 97 1.34 -13.81 1.72
N PHE A 98 0.59 -13.02 2.47
CA PHE A 98 0.51 -11.58 2.20
C PHE A 98 1.89 -10.93 2.36
N GLY A 99 2.61 -11.26 3.42
CA GLY A 99 3.95 -10.74 3.66
C GLY A 99 4.93 -11.15 2.56
N GLU A 100 4.87 -12.41 2.15
CA GLU A 100 5.72 -12.91 1.06
C GLU A 100 5.41 -12.20 -0.25
N THR A 101 4.13 -11.96 -0.51
CA THR A 101 3.70 -11.26 -1.72
C THR A 101 4.13 -9.79 -1.70
N LEU A 102 4.13 -9.17 -0.52
CA LEU A 102 4.68 -7.81 -0.38
C LEU A 102 6.17 -7.78 -0.74
N GLN A 103 6.93 -8.78 -0.28
CA GLN A 103 8.34 -8.87 -0.64
C GLN A 103 8.54 -9.03 -2.14
N GLU A 104 7.73 -9.88 -2.77
CA GLU A 104 7.75 -10.05 -4.22
C GLU A 104 7.43 -8.74 -4.95
N ALA A 105 6.40 -8.05 -4.48
CA ALA A 105 5.96 -6.80 -5.09
C ALA A 105 7.08 -5.76 -5.03
N LYS A 106 7.75 -5.65 -3.90
CA LYS A 106 8.86 -4.71 -3.77
C LYS A 106 9.99 -5.04 -4.74
N LYS A 107 10.33 -6.32 -4.86
CA LYS A 107 11.36 -6.76 -5.81
C LYS A 107 10.97 -6.48 -7.25
N ALA A 108 9.68 -6.55 -7.57
CA ALA A 108 9.18 -6.29 -8.91
C ALA A 108 9.11 -4.80 -9.24
N GLY A 109 9.35 -3.92 -8.26
CA GLY A 109 9.34 -2.49 -8.46
C GLY A 109 8.08 -1.78 -8.01
N VAL A 110 7.14 -2.48 -7.40
CA VAL A 110 5.96 -1.85 -6.82
C VAL A 110 6.39 -0.97 -5.65
N HIS A 111 5.91 0.25 -5.64
CA HIS A 111 6.22 1.19 -4.56
C HIS A 111 5.30 0.91 -3.38
N ILE A 112 5.89 0.54 -2.25
CA ILE A 112 5.14 0.26 -1.04
C ILE A 112 5.42 1.39 -0.07
N LEU A 113 4.40 2.21 0.18
CA LEU A 113 4.52 3.43 0.97
C LEU A 113 3.55 3.38 2.14
N ALA A 114 3.97 3.90 3.28
CA ALA A 114 3.12 4.00 4.45
C ALA A 114 3.17 5.42 4.98
N TYR A 115 2.01 5.93 5.37
CA TYR A 115 1.86 7.25 5.97
C TYR A 115 1.01 7.14 7.21
N ASP A 116 1.36 7.89 8.24
CA ASP A 116 0.49 7.98 9.41
C ASP A 116 -0.59 9.04 9.20
N CYS A 117 -1.50 9.12 10.14
CA CYS A 117 -2.63 10.05 10.05
C CYS A 117 -2.87 10.73 11.39
N LEU A 118 -3.30 11.97 11.31
CA LEU A 118 -3.95 12.63 12.42
C LEU A 118 -5.44 12.30 12.32
N VAL A 119 -5.99 11.68 13.36
CA VAL A 119 -7.39 11.26 13.38
C VAL A 119 -8.15 12.12 14.37
N GLU A 120 -9.18 12.81 13.88
CA GLU A 120 -10.07 13.63 14.68
C GLU A 120 -11.51 13.10 14.54
N PRO A 121 -12.43 13.49 15.41
CA PRO A 121 -13.79 12.92 15.36
C PRO A 121 -14.49 13.07 14.01
N ASP A 122 -14.19 14.11 13.26
CA ASP A 122 -14.88 14.42 12.01
C ASP A 122 -13.98 14.36 10.78
N ARG A 123 -12.68 13.99 10.93
CA ARG A 123 -11.79 13.93 9.78
C ARG A 123 -10.54 13.11 10.07
N MET A 124 -9.89 12.70 9.00
CA MET A 124 -8.59 12.04 9.05
C MET A 124 -7.67 12.72 8.04
N GLU A 125 -6.47 13.05 8.47
CA GLU A 125 -5.51 13.77 7.64
C GLU A 125 -4.20 13.00 7.55
N ILE A 126 -3.78 12.67 6.33
CA ILE A 126 -2.50 12.00 6.08
C ILE A 126 -1.37 12.96 6.42
N GLN A 127 -0.38 12.49 7.18
CA GLN A 127 0.68 13.33 7.70
C GLN A 127 2.06 12.91 7.22
N ASP A 128 2.72 12.01 7.93
CA ASP A 128 4.14 11.74 7.73
C ASP A 128 4.40 10.34 7.20
N PRO A 129 5.47 10.15 6.40
CA PRO A 129 5.84 8.82 5.98
C PRO A 129 6.30 7.98 7.16
N VAL A 130 6.02 6.69 7.10
CA VAL A 130 6.38 5.71 8.12
C VAL A 130 7.27 4.67 7.45
N PRO A 131 8.41 4.29 8.06
CA PRO A 131 9.26 3.24 7.48
C PRO A 131 8.50 1.93 7.29
N VAL A 132 8.78 1.26 6.19
CA VAL A 132 8.19 -0.05 5.87
C VAL A 132 9.29 -1.11 6.00
N CYS A 133 9.09 -2.06 6.91
CA CYS A 133 10.02 -3.16 7.10
C CYS A 133 9.37 -4.46 6.64
N LEU A 134 9.91 -5.07 5.59
CA LEU A 134 9.37 -6.29 5.01
C LEU A 134 10.15 -7.55 5.37
N ALA A 135 11.15 -7.42 6.23
CA ALA A 135 11.95 -8.57 6.66
C ALA A 135 11.12 -9.56 7.47
N SER A 136 11.38 -10.84 7.28
CA SER A 136 10.66 -11.90 7.98
C SER A 136 11.50 -12.57 9.06
N ASP A 137 12.55 -11.91 9.49
CA ASP A 137 13.53 -12.46 10.45
C ASP A 137 13.27 -12.02 11.89
N TRP A 138 12.07 -11.61 12.16
CA TRP A 138 11.66 -11.15 13.49
C TRP A 138 11.65 -12.26 14.55
N LYS A 139 11.72 -13.47 14.13
CA LYS A 139 11.66 -14.64 15.00
C LYS A 139 12.71 -14.63 16.12
#